data_ccc9df41664d4e374e8e80e92f518106
#
_entry.id   ccc9df41664d4e374e8e80e92f518106
#
_cell.length_a   1.000
_cell.length_b   1.000
_cell.length_c   1.000
_cell.angle_alpha   90.00
_cell.angle_beta   90.00
_cell.angle_gamma   90.00
#
_symmetry.space_group_name_H-M   'P 1'
#
loop_
_entity.id
_entity.type
_entity.pdbx_description
1 polymer ?
#
loop_
_entity_poly.entity_id
_entity_poly.type
_entity_poly.pdbx_seq_one_letter_code
_entity_poly.pdbx_strand_id
1 'polypeptide(L)'
;KFEIDWKSVHLADIEWDILLNKDNYSIDFVIQSYGMTDKIFKYKSVTNIEGLIENNQLNPLTYKSKTKSTKQDVYANLNFSPEGQILEFDISKELNDEQISMQNQFINQYQYFTDPISQLVQYFLFQTDSNRMIVDGLNIYSLKYQNLSDEVFDDKNPTVHTGITQTMNIVFPFFQGLHKLDKKNNLQEIKMSYIEVDDIKFPVQYDIKSKKFSAKLYLKSYKIKD
;
A
#
# COMPACT_ATOMS: atom_id res chain seq x y z
N LYS A 1 1.50 -8.86 11.28
CA LYS A 1 0.04 -8.72 11.27
C LYS A 1 -0.38 -7.39 11.86
N PHE A 2 -1.29 -6.68 11.20
CA PHE A 2 -1.95 -5.47 11.72
C PHE A 2 -3.44 -5.72 11.92
N GLU A 3 -4.04 -4.98 12.86
CA GLU A 3 -5.49 -4.86 13.01
C GLU A 3 -5.94 -3.46 12.59
N ILE A 4 -7.06 -3.38 11.88
CA ILE A 4 -7.69 -2.13 11.46
C ILE A 4 -8.84 -1.83 12.41
N ASP A 5 -8.76 -0.71 13.12
CA ASP A 5 -9.79 -0.25 14.04
C ASP A 5 -10.45 1.03 13.54
N TRP A 6 -11.76 1.10 13.72
CA TRP A 6 -12.55 2.31 13.57
C TRP A 6 -13.38 2.55 14.84
N LYS A 7 -13.14 3.68 15.51
CA LYS A 7 -13.79 4.00 16.79
C LYS A 7 -13.71 2.86 17.80
N SER A 8 -12.55 2.25 17.94
CA SER A 8 -12.27 1.11 18.81
C SER A 8 -13.04 -0.18 18.47
N VAL A 9 -13.57 -0.28 17.26
CA VAL A 9 -14.17 -1.52 16.72
C VAL A 9 -13.20 -2.13 15.74
N HIS A 10 -12.80 -3.38 15.98
CA HIS A 10 -11.94 -4.14 15.06
C HIS A 10 -12.72 -4.49 13.78
N LEU A 11 -12.27 -3.97 12.65
CA LEU A 11 -12.93 -4.11 11.36
C LEU A 11 -12.32 -5.19 10.48
N ALA A 12 -10.99 -5.26 10.45
CA ALA A 12 -10.26 -6.15 9.55
C ALA A 12 -8.83 -6.43 10.05
N ASP A 13 -8.27 -7.50 9.54
CA ASP A 13 -6.86 -7.88 9.68
C ASP A 13 -6.09 -7.58 8.40
N ILE A 14 -4.80 -7.21 8.55
CA ILE A 14 -3.82 -7.15 7.48
C ILE A 14 -2.68 -8.10 7.82
N GLU A 15 -2.34 -8.96 6.88
CA GLU A 15 -1.17 -9.83 6.98
C GLU A 15 -0.21 -9.54 5.82
N TRP A 16 1.07 -9.43 6.14
CA TRP A 16 2.16 -9.26 5.18
C TRP A 16 3.14 -10.38 5.37
N ASP A 17 3.53 -10.99 4.27
CA ASP A 17 4.70 -11.88 4.22
C ASP A 17 5.64 -11.32 3.15
N ILE A 18 6.85 -10.93 3.57
CA ILE A 18 7.85 -10.30 2.71
C ILE A 18 9.07 -11.21 2.72
N LEU A 19 9.40 -11.75 1.57
CA LEU A 19 10.60 -12.54 1.36
C LEU A 19 11.59 -11.73 0.52
N LEU A 20 12.77 -11.50 1.09
CA LEU A 20 13.87 -10.79 0.43
C LEU A 20 15.00 -11.79 0.19
N ASN A 21 15.40 -11.93 -1.05
CA ASN A 21 16.63 -12.64 -1.43
C ASN A 21 17.65 -11.60 -1.95
N LYS A 22 18.83 -12.04 -2.32
CA LYS A 22 19.89 -11.15 -2.78
C LYS A 22 19.46 -10.26 -3.95
N ASP A 23 18.77 -10.81 -4.96
CA ASP A 23 18.51 -10.14 -6.23
C ASP A 23 17.00 -10.09 -6.57
N ASN A 24 16.14 -10.65 -5.70
CA ASN A 24 14.69 -10.68 -5.93
C ASN A 24 13.90 -10.63 -4.63
N TYR A 25 12.62 -10.28 -4.75
CA TYR A 25 11.71 -10.27 -3.63
C TYR A 25 10.33 -10.79 -4.03
N SER A 26 9.58 -11.24 -3.02
CA SER A 26 8.16 -11.48 -3.14
C SER A 26 7.41 -10.92 -1.94
N ILE A 27 6.19 -10.46 -2.17
CA ILE A 27 5.31 -9.94 -1.13
C ILE A 27 3.94 -10.55 -1.29
N ASP A 28 3.46 -11.19 -0.23
CA ASP A 28 2.07 -11.57 -0.07
C ASP A 28 1.40 -10.62 0.92
N PHE A 29 0.33 -9.96 0.48
CA PHE A 29 -0.40 -8.97 1.26
C PHE A 29 -1.88 -9.31 1.27
N VAL A 30 -2.45 -9.51 2.45
CA VAL A 30 -3.84 -9.90 2.63
C VAL A 30 -4.55 -8.92 3.56
N ILE A 31 -5.70 -8.41 3.13
CA ILE A 31 -6.65 -7.69 3.99
C ILE A 31 -7.92 -8.54 4.06
N GLN A 32 -8.40 -8.81 5.26
CA GLN A 32 -9.63 -9.56 5.45
C GLN A 32 -10.50 -8.92 6.54
N SER A 33 -11.79 -8.72 6.26
CA SER A 33 -12.76 -8.27 7.26
C SER A 33 -12.85 -9.24 8.44
N TYR A 34 -13.17 -8.70 9.62
CA TYR A 34 -13.21 -9.46 10.86
C TYR A 34 -14.57 -9.32 11.59
N GLY A 35 -14.96 -10.35 12.32
CA GLY A 35 -16.09 -10.33 13.25
C GLY A 35 -17.42 -9.97 12.59
N MET A 36 -18.10 -8.94 13.13
CA MET A 36 -19.38 -8.47 12.58
C MET A 36 -19.22 -7.82 11.21
N THR A 37 -18.10 -7.16 10.95
CA THR A 37 -17.80 -6.55 9.66
C THR A 37 -17.75 -7.60 8.56
N ASP A 38 -17.17 -8.77 8.85
CA ASP A 38 -17.11 -9.89 7.91
C ASP A 38 -18.50 -10.45 7.59
N LYS A 39 -19.41 -10.49 8.57
CA LYS A 39 -20.80 -10.94 8.35
C LYS A 39 -21.57 -10.04 7.38
N ILE A 40 -21.24 -8.74 7.35
CA ILE A 40 -21.94 -7.73 6.53
C ILE A 40 -21.27 -7.54 5.18
N PHE A 41 -19.95 -7.43 5.13
CA PHE A 41 -19.22 -7.02 3.93
C PHE A 41 -18.43 -8.14 3.26
N LYS A 42 -18.05 -9.20 3.99
CA LYS A 42 -17.23 -10.33 3.50
C LYS A 42 -16.06 -9.89 2.63
N TYR A 43 -15.35 -8.85 3.09
CA TYR A 43 -14.25 -8.26 2.33
C TYR A 43 -12.99 -9.09 2.49
N LYS A 44 -12.39 -9.51 1.37
CA LYS A 44 -11.05 -10.08 1.32
C LYS A 44 -10.32 -9.57 0.09
N SER A 45 -9.14 -9.00 0.32
CA SER A 45 -8.20 -8.60 -0.74
C SER A 45 -6.91 -9.39 -0.57
N VAL A 46 -6.42 -9.97 -1.66
CA VAL A 46 -5.16 -10.69 -1.72
C VAL A 46 -4.34 -10.04 -2.82
N THR A 47 -3.12 -9.65 -2.49
CA THR A 47 -2.17 -9.08 -3.45
C THR A 47 -0.87 -9.87 -3.37
N ASN A 48 -0.38 -10.31 -4.53
CA ASN A 48 0.88 -11.01 -4.70
C ASN A 48 1.78 -10.18 -5.61
N ILE A 49 3.02 -9.99 -5.21
CA ILE A 49 4.01 -9.20 -5.93
C ILE A 49 5.29 -10.00 -6.02
N GLU A 50 5.91 -9.99 -7.18
CA GLU A 50 7.26 -10.52 -7.41
C GLU A 50 8.08 -9.47 -8.15
N GLY A 51 9.36 -9.34 -7.81
CA GLY A 51 10.21 -8.35 -8.44
C GLY A 51 11.70 -8.56 -8.18
N LEU A 52 12.50 -7.64 -8.68
CA LEU A 52 13.95 -7.60 -8.55
C LEU A 52 14.38 -6.58 -7.51
N ILE A 53 15.54 -6.84 -6.89
CA ILE A 53 16.24 -5.88 -6.03
C ILE A 53 17.50 -5.46 -6.76
N GLU A 54 17.56 -4.20 -7.16
CA GLU A 54 18.72 -3.63 -7.85
C GLU A 54 19.03 -2.23 -7.32
N ASN A 55 20.28 -1.97 -6.96
CA ASN A 55 20.75 -0.66 -6.48
C ASN A 55 19.90 -0.09 -5.32
N ASN A 56 19.51 -0.92 -4.36
CA ASN A 56 18.60 -0.56 -3.27
C ASN A 56 17.23 -0.09 -3.74
N GLN A 57 16.75 -0.63 -4.86
CA GLN A 57 15.41 -0.39 -5.38
C GLN A 57 14.65 -1.70 -5.55
N LEU A 58 13.38 -1.68 -5.17
CA LEU A 58 12.43 -2.74 -5.49
C LEU A 58 11.79 -2.45 -6.85
N ASN A 59 12.07 -3.31 -7.81
CA ASN A 59 11.56 -3.24 -9.17
C ASN A 59 10.50 -4.33 -9.35
N PRO A 60 9.19 -4.02 -9.20
CA PRO A 60 8.16 -5.03 -9.40
C PRO A 60 8.19 -5.53 -10.85
N LEU A 61 8.05 -6.84 -11.03
CA LEU A 61 7.82 -7.47 -12.33
C LEU A 61 6.35 -7.84 -12.48
N THR A 62 5.71 -8.26 -11.39
CA THR A 62 4.29 -8.59 -11.37
C THR A 62 3.59 -7.98 -10.15
N TYR A 63 2.39 -7.48 -10.35
CA TYR A 63 1.45 -7.10 -9.31
C TYR A 63 0.09 -7.71 -9.62
N LYS A 64 -0.38 -8.61 -8.77
CA LYS A 64 -1.66 -9.29 -8.92
C LYS A 64 -2.50 -9.06 -7.68
N SER A 65 -3.58 -8.31 -7.82
CA SER A 65 -4.50 -8.00 -6.73
C SER A 65 -5.89 -8.51 -7.05
N LYS A 66 -6.50 -9.23 -6.12
CA LYS A 66 -7.87 -9.73 -6.22
C LYS A 66 -8.63 -9.41 -4.96
N THR A 67 -9.71 -8.66 -5.11
CA THR A 67 -10.62 -8.28 -4.01
C THR A 67 -11.99 -8.90 -4.23
N LYS A 68 -12.47 -9.59 -3.21
CA LYS A 68 -13.84 -10.13 -3.12
C LYS A 68 -14.61 -9.44 -2.02
N SER A 69 -15.84 -9.06 -2.29
CA SER A 69 -16.77 -8.51 -1.29
C SER A 69 -18.20 -8.87 -1.61
N THR A 70 -19.14 -8.58 -0.69
CA THR A 70 -20.58 -8.74 -0.96
C THR A 70 -21.09 -7.89 -2.12
N LYS A 71 -20.36 -6.85 -2.52
CA LYS A 71 -20.80 -5.91 -3.56
C LYS A 71 -20.15 -6.17 -4.92
N GLN A 72 -18.93 -6.65 -4.94
CA GLN A 72 -18.17 -6.82 -6.18
C GLN A 72 -16.97 -7.72 -5.98
N ASP A 73 -16.59 -8.39 -7.05
CA ASP A 73 -15.31 -9.06 -7.22
C ASP A 73 -14.51 -8.25 -8.24
N VAL A 74 -13.33 -7.79 -7.85
CA VAL A 74 -12.46 -7.00 -8.73
C VAL A 74 -11.05 -7.54 -8.70
N TYR A 75 -10.34 -7.43 -9.83
CA TYR A 75 -8.91 -7.74 -9.91
C TYR A 75 -8.16 -6.69 -10.72
N ALA A 76 -6.85 -6.63 -10.49
CA ALA A 76 -5.87 -5.92 -11.29
C ALA A 76 -4.61 -6.78 -11.41
N ASN A 77 -4.19 -7.06 -12.63
CA ASN A 77 -2.94 -7.74 -12.96
C ASN A 77 -2.08 -6.80 -13.79
N LEU A 78 -0.91 -6.45 -13.29
CA LEU A 78 0.04 -5.58 -13.94
C LEU A 78 1.36 -6.33 -14.10
N ASN A 79 1.93 -6.29 -15.30
CA ASN A 79 3.28 -6.76 -15.57
C ASN A 79 4.16 -5.57 -15.93
N PHE A 80 5.37 -5.54 -15.38
CA PHE A 80 6.33 -4.47 -15.57
C PHE A 80 7.62 -4.99 -16.20
N SER A 81 8.32 -4.15 -16.96
CA SER A 81 9.71 -4.40 -17.31
C SER A 81 10.62 -4.20 -16.08
N PRO A 82 11.86 -4.71 -16.08
CA PRO A 82 12.82 -4.44 -15.01
C PRO A 82 13.04 -2.93 -14.74
N GLU A 83 12.90 -2.09 -15.78
CA GLU A 83 13.03 -0.63 -15.66
C GLU A 83 11.77 0.03 -15.08
N GLY A 84 10.64 -0.70 -15.03
CA GLY A 84 9.37 -0.22 -14.48
C GLY A 84 8.38 0.28 -15.54
N GLN A 85 8.54 -0.07 -16.81
CA GLN A 85 7.52 0.20 -17.83
C GLN A 85 6.37 -0.81 -17.69
N ILE A 86 5.14 -0.37 -17.88
CA ILE A 86 3.98 -1.26 -17.87
C ILE A 86 3.95 -2.02 -19.19
N LEU A 87 4.08 -3.34 -19.15
CA LEU A 87 4.02 -4.26 -20.30
C LEU A 87 2.62 -4.80 -20.52
N GLU A 88 1.88 -5.04 -19.43
CA GLU A 88 0.52 -5.55 -19.46
C GLU A 88 -0.30 -4.89 -18.38
N PHE A 89 -1.56 -4.57 -18.70
CA PHE A 89 -2.51 -3.92 -17.81
C PHE A 89 -3.87 -4.60 -17.97
N ASP A 90 -4.17 -5.59 -17.11
CA ASP A 90 -5.42 -6.34 -17.12
C ASP A 90 -6.20 -6.08 -15.83
N ILE A 91 -7.45 -5.63 -15.97
CA ILE A 91 -8.33 -5.33 -14.84
C ILE A 91 -9.74 -5.87 -15.10
N SER A 92 -10.44 -6.20 -14.00
CA SER A 92 -11.82 -6.72 -14.06
C SER A 92 -12.85 -5.73 -14.58
N LYS A 93 -12.48 -4.45 -14.74
CA LYS A 93 -13.39 -3.41 -15.20
C LYS A 93 -13.37 -3.33 -16.72
N GLU A 94 -14.53 -3.54 -17.35
CA GLU A 94 -14.71 -3.21 -18.77
C GLU A 94 -14.56 -1.70 -18.97
N LEU A 95 -13.69 -1.32 -19.91
CA LEU A 95 -13.39 0.06 -20.26
C LEU A 95 -13.99 0.39 -21.62
N ASN A 96 -14.57 1.58 -21.76
CA ASN A 96 -14.93 2.14 -23.05
C ASN A 96 -13.71 2.81 -23.72
N ASP A 97 -13.82 3.19 -24.99
CA ASP A 97 -12.72 3.76 -25.79
C ASP A 97 -12.13 5.03 -25.17
N GLU A 98 -12.94 5.90 -24.57
CA GLU A 98 -12.49 7.11 -23.88
C GLU A 98 -11.63 6.75 -22.66
N GLN A 99 -12.04 5.77 -21.87
CA GLN A 99 -11.30 5.30 -20.71
C GLN A 99 -9.98 4.62 -21.07
N ILE A 100 -9.99 3.84 -22.16
CA ILE A 100 -8.76 3.25 -22.73
C ILE A 100 -7.81 4.34 -23.21
N SER A 101 -8.33 5.35 -23.91
CA SER A 101 -7.53 6.49 -24.36
C SER A 101 -6.89 7.25 -23.20
N MET A 102 -7.65 7.53 -22.15
CA MET A 102 -7.13 8.18 -20.93
C MET A 102 -6.04 7.34 -20.25
N GLN A 103 -6.26 6.04 -20.09
CA GLN A 103 -5.27 5.13 -19.51
C GLN A 103 -3.96 5.17 -20.31
N ASN A 104 -4.05 5.04 -21.64
CA ASN A 104 -2.89 5.08 -22.53
C ASN A 104 -2.17 6.44 -22.46
N GLN A 105 -2.89 7.54 -22.37
CA GLN A 105 -2.30 8.87 -22.20
C GLN A 105 -1.46 8.95 -20.92
N PHE A 106 -1.97 8.48 -19.77
CA PHE A 106 -1.23 8.50 -18.53
C PHE A 106 -0.03 7.55 -18.53
N ILE A 107 -0.19 6.34 -19.08
CA ILE A 107 0.92 5.39 -19.21
C ILE A 107 2.03 5.96 -20.09
N ASN A 108 1.69 6.63 -21.20
CA ASN A 108 2.67 7.24 -22.09
C ASN A 108 3.30 8.53 -21.54
N GLN A 109 2.62 9.23 -20.63
CA GLN A 109 3.13 10.45 -20.00
C GLN A 109 4.25 10.16 -19.00
N TYR A 110 4.21 9.02 -18.32
CA TYR A 110 5.17 8.60 -17.31
C TYR A 110 5.93 7.37 -17.79
N GLN A 111 7.24 7.35 -17.57
CA GLN A 111 8.11 6.28 -18.07
C GLN A 111 8.29 5.13 -17.08
N TYR A 112 8.19 5.43 -15.77
CA TYR A 112 8.56 4.49 -14.71
C TYR A 112 7.45 4.37 -13.69
N PHE A 113 7.06 3.12 -13.43
CA PHE A 113 5.97 2.79 -12.51
C PHE A 113 6.44 1.81 -11.45
N THR A 114 5.69 1.79 -10.35
CA THR A 114 5.77 0.79 -9.30
C THR A 114 4.36 0.50 -8.77
N ASP A 115 4.20 -0.56 -7.99
CA ASP A 115 2.97 -0.84 -7.28
C ASP A 115 2.95 -0.22 -5.87
N PRO A 116 1.76 -0.10 -5.23
CA PRO A 116 1.62 0.54 -3.92
C PRO A 116 2.42 -0.12 -2.81
N ILE A 117 2.50 -1.43 -2.81
CA ILE A 117 3.09 -2.19 -1.71
C ILE A 117 4.62 -2.18 -1.84
N SER A 118 5.13 -2.42 -3.04
CA SER A 118 6.58 -2.30 -3.30
C SER A 118 7.10 -0.92 -2.97
N GLN A 119 6.35 0.15 -3.32
CA GLN A 119 6.72 1.53 -2.95
C GLN A 119 6.81 1.74 -1.44
N LEU A 120 5.87 1.18 -0.68
CA LEU A 120 5.85 1.29 0.76
C LEU A 120 7.00 0.50 1.40
N VAL A 121 7.21 -0.75 0.97
CA VAL A 121 8.30 -1.62 1.43
C VAL A 121 9.68 -1.05 1.05
N GLN A 122 9.82 -0.48 -0.15
CA GLN A 122 11.00 0.25 -0.60
C GLN A 122 11.43 1.31 0.42
N TYR A 123 10.48 2.14 0.87
CA TYR A 123 10.77 3.19 1.83
C TYR A 123 11.18 2.63 3.20
N PHE A 124 10.58 1.51 3.64
CA PHE A 124 10.96 0.88 4.90
C PHE A 124 12.37 0.31 4.89
N LEU A 125 12.74 -0.34 3.78
CA LEU A 125 14.03 -1.02 3.66
C LEU A 125 15.18 -0.07 3.35
N PHE A 126 14.97 0.87 2.44
CA PHE A 126 16.07 1.65 1.85
C PHE A 126 15.97 3.16 2.14
N GLN A 127 14.88 3.59 2.78
CA GLN A 127 14.64 5.00 3.15
C GLN A 127 14.73 5.98 1.96
N THR A 128 14.46 5.49 0.77
CA THR A 128 14.53 6.25 -0.48
C THR A 128 13.14 6.43 -1.08
N ASP A 129 12.82 7.67 -1.47
CA ASP A 129 11.66 7.93 -2.32
C ASP A 129 12.00 7.46 -3.74
N SER A 130 11.15 6.63 -4.34
CA SER A 130 11.28 6.37 -5.76
C SER A 130 10.70 7.54 -6.55
N ASN A 131 11.35 7.92 -7.66
CA ASN A 131 10.80 8.89 -8.62
C ASN A 131 9.75 8.25 -9.55
N ARG A 132 9.19 7.10 -9.17
CA ARG A 132 8.23 6.35 -9.97
C ARG A 132 6.81 6.73 -9.63
N MET A 133 5.95 6.67 -10.63
CA MET A 133 4.52 6.77 -10.40
C MET A 133 3.98 5.43 -9.89
N ILE A 134 3.07 5.51 -8.94
CA ILE A 134 2.43 4.32 -8.36
C ILE A 134 1.16 4.05 -9.13
N VAL A 135 0.93 2.81 -9.50
CA VAL A 135 -0.27 2.35 -10.21
C VAL A 135 -0.88 1.14 -9.49
N ASP A 136 -2.18 1.21 -9.20
CA ASP A 136 -2.93 0.16 -8.51
C ASP A 136 -4.02 -0.52 -9.37
N GLY A 137 -4.02 -0.23 -10.68
CA GLY A 137 -5.04 -0.69 -11.63
C GLY A 137 -6.22 0.27 -11.79
N LEU A 138 -6.50 1.15 -10.83
CA LEU A 138 -7.60 2.12 -10.88
C LEU A 138 -7.12 3.57 -10.82
N ASN A 139 -5.97 3.79 -10.21
CA ASN A 139 -5.42 5.11 -9.96
C ASN A 139 -3.94 5.13 -10.30
N ILE A 140 -3.46 6.34 -10.60
CA ILE A 140 -2.05 6.67 -10.70
C ILE A 140 -1.77 7.81 -9.72
N TYR A 141 -0.69 7.70 -8.95
CA TYR A 141 -0.35 8.69 -7.94
C TYR A 141 1.13 8.67 -7.58
N SER A 142 1.58 9.67 -6.82
CA SER A 142 2.89 9.69 -6.19
C SER A 142 2.76 9.81 -4.68
N LEU A 143 3.72 9.26 -3.95
CA LEU A 143 3.85 9.41 -2.51
C LEU A 143 5.07 10.26 -2.18
N LYS A 144 4.96 11.00 -1.08
CA LYS A 144 6.09 11.69 -0.44
C LYS A 144 5.99 11.50 1.07
N TYR A 145 7.13 11.23 1.68
CA TYR A 145 7.25 11.02 3.12
C TYR A 145 7.81 12.28 3.77
N GLN A 146 7.16 12.75 4.85
CA GLN A 146 7.53 13.95 5.58
C GLN A 146 7.71 13.60 7.05
N ASN A 147 8.95 13.66 7.55
CA ASN A 147 9.22 13.38 8.96
C ASN A 147 8.51 14.38 9.86
N LEU A 148 8.00 13.88 10.97
CA LEU A 148 7.37 14.62 12.05
C LEU A 148 8.20 14.45 13.33
N SER A 149 7.66 14.95 14.46
CA SER A 149 8.23 14.74 15.79
C SER A 149 8.04 13.31 16.27
N ASP A 150 8.87 12.90 17.21
CA ASP A 150 8.72 11.63 17.90
C ASP A 150 7.42 11.59 18.71
N GLU A 151 6.92 10.38 18.96
CA GLU A 151 5.75 10.09 19.77
C GLU A 151 6.10 8.99 20.77
N VAL A 152 5.51 9.04 21.97
CA VAL A 152 5.70 8.03 23.00
C VAL A 152 4.45 7.18 23.09
N PHE A 153 4.62 5.86 22.91
CA PHE A 153 3.56 4.87 23.09
C PHE A 153 3.67 4.26 24.50
N ASP A 154 2.60 4.32 25.26
CA ASP A 154 2.46 3.68 26.56
C ASP A 154 1.72 2.33 26.43
N ASP A 155 1.54 1.65 27.54
CA ASP A 155 0.87 0.32 27.61
C ASP A 155 -0.61 0.38 27.21
N LYS A 156 -1.22 1.57 27.09
CA LYS A 156 -2.61 1.74 26.62
C LYS A 156 -2.69 1.76 25.09
N ASN A 157 -1.54 1.97 24.42
CA ASN A 157 -1.51 1.88 22.96
C ASN A 157 -1.70 0.42 22.54
N PRO A 158 -2.64 0.12 21.62
CA PRO A 158 -2.94 -1.25 21.20
C PRO A 158 -1.84 -1.96 20.39
N THR A 159 -0.74 -1.30 20.03
CA THR A 159 0.37 -1.94 19.31
C THR A 159 1.16 -2.88 20.22
N VAL A 160 2.00 -3.73 19.63
CA VAL A 160 2.95 -4.57 20.37
C VAL A 160 4.19 -3.81 20.82
N HIS A 161 4.33 -2.54 20.45
CA HIS A 161 5.46 -1.71 20.81
C HIS A 161 5.06 -0.67 21.84
N THR A 162 5.92 -0.52 22.87
CA THR A 162 5.86 0.58 23.85
C THR A 162 7.17 1.35 23.81
N GLY A 163 7.12 2.65 24.08
CA GLY A 163 8.29 3.51 24.08
C GLY A 163 8.28 4.57 22.98
N ILE A 164 9.46 5.07 22.65
CA ILE A 164 9.61 6.15 21.65
C ILE A 164 9.43 5.57 20.24
N THR A 165 8.59 6.23 19.44
CA THR A 165 8.43 5.98 18.00
C THR A 165 8.73 7.24 17.22
N GLN A 166 9.29 7.10 16.04
CA GLN A 166 9.39 8.18 15.08
C GLN A 166 8.11 8.25 14.27
N THR A 167 7.75 9.44 13.80
CA THR A 167 6.53 9.61 13.03
C THR A 167 6.77 10.33 11.71
N MET A 168 5.94 10.02 10.72
CA MET A 168 5.93 10.71 9.43
C MET A 168 4.53 10.82 8.85
N ASN A 169 4.34 11.85 8.02
CA ASN A 169 3.17 11.93 7.14
C ASN A 169 3.49 11.34 5.79
N ILE A 170 2.54 10.57 5.25
CA ILE A 170 2.51 10.12 3.87
C ILE A 170 1.54 11.03 3.13
N VAL A 171 2.04 11.79 2.18
CA VAL A 171 1.25 12.73 1.37
C VAL A 171 1.21 12.29 -0.08
N PHE A 172 0.18 12.73 -0.80
CA PHE A 172 -0.05 12.42 -2.21
C PHE A 172 0.10 13.70 -3.04
N PRO A 173 1.31 14.07 -3.49
CA PRO A 173 1.53 15.26 -4.31
C PRO A 173 0.73 15.22 -5.61
N PHE A 174 0.56 14.05 -6.16
CA PHE A 174 -0.26 13.78 -7.33
C PHE A 174 -1.19 12.60 -7.06
N PHE A 175 -2.45 12.70 -7.49
CA PHE A 175 -3.42 11.60 -7.45
C PHE A 175 -4.46 11.77 -8.55
N GLN A 176 -4.59 10.78 -9.41
CA GLN A 176 -5.53 10.79 -10.53
C GLN A 176 -6.15 9.40 -10.72
N GLY A 177 -7.47 9.34 -10.97
CA GLY A 177 -8.11 8.12 -11.43
C GLY A 177 -7.77 7.85 -12.89
N LEU A 178 -7.36 6.63 -13.22
CA LEU A 178 -7.02 6.24 -14.60
C LEU A 178 -8.22 6.23 -15.56
N HIS A 179 -9.43 6.11 -15.01
CA HIS A 179 -10.65 5.93 -15.82
C HIS A 179 -11.75 6.96 -15.49
N LYS A 180 -11.44 7.96 -14.65
CA LYS A 180 -12.34 9.07 -14.29
C LYS A 180 -11.53 10.28 -13.90
N LEU A 181 -11.73 11.39 -14.61
CA LEU A 181 -11.03 12.65 -14.35
C LEU A 181 -11.30 13.24 -12.94
N ASP A 182 -12.46 12.96 -12.35
CA ASP A 182 -12.92 13.63 -11.11
C ASP A 182 -12.68 12.86 -9.82
N LYS A 183 -11.85 11.81 -9.81
CA LYS A 183 -11.53 11.15 -8.56
C LYS A 183 -10.56 11.99 -7.73
N LYS A 184 -11.09 12.92 -6.97
CA LYS A 184 -10.34 13.58 -5.90
C LYS A 184 -9.98 12.54 -4.84
N ASN A 185 -8.71 12.54 -4.45
CA ASN A 185 -8.28 11.79 -3.29
C ASN A 185 -9.09 12.28 -2.06
N ASN A 186 -9.85 11.37 -1.44
CA ASN A 186 -10.61 11.69 -0.22
C ASN A 186 -9.75 11.56 1.04
N LEU A 187 -8.55 11.00 0.94
CA LEU A 187 -7.58 10.94 2.02
C LEU A 187 -7.10 12.36 2.34
N GLN A 188 -7.10 12.70 3.63
CA GLN A 188 -6.61 13.99 4.12
C GLN A 188 -5.21 13.84 4.69
N GLU A 189 -4.99 12.75 5.43
CA GLU A 189 -3.75 12.51 6.14
C GLU A 189 -3.56 11.00 6.34
N ILE A 190 -2.35 10.53 6.15
CA ILE A 190 -1.87 9.24 6.64
C ILE A 190 -0.63 9.54 7.47
N LYS A 191 -0.75 9.41 8.78
CA LYS A 191 0.38 9.46 9.71
C LYS A 191 0.84 8.03 9.97
N MET A 192 2.13 7.78 9.86
CA MET A 192 2.75 6.51 10.20
C MET A 192 3.69 6.71 11.38
N SER A 193 3.57 5.86 12.41
CA SER A 193 4.55 5.72 13.48
C SER A 193 5.37 4.47 13.28
N TYR A 194 6.69 4.56 13.42
CA TYR A 194 7.63 3.46 13.17
C TYR A 194 8.75 3.43 14.19
N ILE A 195 9.40 2.29 14.28
CA ILE A 195 10.67 2.09 14.98
C ILE A 195 11.76 1.72 13.98
N GLU A 196 13.00 1.95 14.32
CA GLU A 196 14.13 1.44 13.54
C GLU A 196 14.67 0.17 14.19
N VAL A 197 14.77 -0.90 13.39
CA VAL A 197 15.36 -2.17 13.77
C VAL A 197 16.33 -2.56 12.66
N ASP A 198 17.62 -2.65 12.95
CA ASP A 198 18.66 -3.00 11.98
C ASP A 198 18.60 -2.16 10.69
N ASP A 199 18.51 -0.82 10.85
CA ASP A 199 18.36 0.17 9.76
C ASP A 199 17.06 0.07 8.94
N ILE A 200 16.14 -0.82 9.32
CA ILE A 200 14.81 -0.95 8.69
C ILE A 200 13.80 -0.12 9.48
N LYS A 201 13.04 0.72 8.78
CA LYS A 201 11.87 1.41 9.37
C LYS A 201 10.71 0.44 9.48
N PHE A 202 10.44 0.00 10.70
CA PHE A 202 9.39 -0.97 10.97
C PHE A 202 8.11 -0.27 11.43
N PRO A 203 7.03 -0.25 10.63
CA PRO A 203 5.80 0.44 10.99
C PRO A 203 5.10 -0.24 12.16
N VAL A 204 4.66 0.55 13.13
CA VAL A 204 3.94 0.05 14.32
C VAL A 204 2.50 0.54 14.38
N GLN A 205 2.22 1.71 13.78
CA GLN A 205 0.86 2.26 13.72
C GLN A 205 0.67 3.12 12.46
N TYR A 206 -0.55 3.09 11.93
CA TYR A 206 -1.01 4.08 10.95
C TYR A 206 -2.28 4.76 11.45
N ASP A 207 -2.34 6.07 11.33
CA ASP A 207 -3.53 6.89 11.53
C ASP A 207 -3.98 7.41 10.17
N ILE A 208 -5.12 6.93 9.71
CA ILE A 208 -5.68 7.28 8.39
C ILE A 208 -6.88 8.20 8.60
N LYS A 209 -6.82 9.39 8.03
CA LYS A 209 -7.94 10.34 8.04
C LYS A 209 -8.42 10.61 6.63
N SER A 210 -9.71 10.53 6.44
CA SER A 210 -10.39 10.95 5.22
C SER A 210 -11.51 11.94 5.55
N LYS A 211 -12.13 12.50 4.52
CA LYS A 211 -13.31 13.36 4.71
C LYS A 211 -14.50 12.67 5.37
N LYS A 212 -14.57 11.35 5.27
CA LYS A 212 -15.76 10.57 5.68
C LYS A 212 -15.50 9.64 6.86
N PHE A 213 -14.25 9.24 7.10
CA PHE A 213 -13.91 8.31 8.16
C PHE A 213 -12.47 8.52 8.64
N SER A 214 -12.18 8.01 9.81
CA SER A 214 -10.82 7.82 10.31
C SER A 214 -10.65 6.37 10.74
N ALA A 215 -9.48 5.79 10.46
CA ALA A 215 -9.14 4.45 10.89
C ALA A 215 -7.74 4.42 11.46
N LYS A 216 -7.47 3.47 12.35
CA LYS A 216 -6.14 3.20 12.88
C LYS A 216 -5.76 1.77 12.58
N LEU A 217 -4.52 1.57 12.22
CA LEU A 217 -3.92 0.25 12.05
C LEU A 217 -2.89 0.07 13.15
N TYR A 218 -2.96 -1.04 13.84
CA TYR A 218 -2.05 -1.37 14.95
C TYR A 218 -1.28 -2.64 14.63
N LEU A 219 0.04 -2.59 14.72
CA LEU A 219 0.87 -3.79 14.68
C LEU A 219 0.57 -4.68 15.87
N LYS A 220 0.18 -5.93 15.65
CA LYS A 220 -0.14 -6.92 16.69
C LYS A 220 0.91 -8.00 16.84
N SER A 221 1.54 -8.37 15.77
CA SER A 221 2.63 -9.34 15.82
C SER A 221 3.51 -9.22 14.58
N TYR A 222 4.78 -9.55 14.73
CA TYR A 222 5.72 -9.71 13.62
C TYR A 222 6.71 -10.83 13.93
N LYS A 223 7.32 -11.34 12.90
CA LYS A 223 8.40 -12.32 12.96
C LYS A 223 9.37 -12.03 11.84
N ILE A 224 10.64 -11.84 12.20
CA ILE A 224 11.75 -11.81 11.26
C ILE A 224 12.31 -13.24 11.18
N LYS A 225 12.56 -13.72 9.98
CA LYS A 225 13.20 -15.02 9.72
C LYS A 225 14.52 -14.72 9.04
N ASP A 226 15.55 -15.36 9.52
CA ASP A 226 16.90 -15.40 8.91
C ASP A 226 16.87 -16.21 7.62
#